data_802185fe5b7b587f1435eaf3aab135ad
#
_entry.id   802185fe5b7b587f1435eaf3aab135ad
#
_cell.length_a   1.000
_cell.length_b   1.000
_cell.length_c   1.000
_cell.angle_alpha   90.00
_cell.angle_beta   90.00
_cell.angle_gamma   90.00
#
_symmetry.space_group_name_H-M   'P 1'
#
loop_
_entity.id
_entity.type
_entity.pdbx_description
1 polymer ?
#
loop_
_entity_poly.entity_id
_entity_poly.type
_entity_poly.pdbx_seq_one_letter_code
_entity_poly.pdbx_strand_id
1 'polypeptide(L)'
;NLCAHKIAGDMGKKWWFSKKTYKGKSKLDKRVEQNLELVEKLVSLGVPRKQIFVTGHSCGGLTTLLFFSRHPDKAGGGIAYMQACFDRLSKKYKVSKLGLEEGLAKFKEKKPAQYDLRSQYNDEILKNLKVPLLAFTHPKDPFEGLTSDWLDQIDGMKRVVISKDYTIDGKKCFKLGKNKSDKFKVKDGHSMDQATCFQYYNPVI
;
A
#
# COMPACT_ATOMS: atom_id res chain seq x y z
N ASN A 1 1.36 -19.05 5.47
CA ASN A 1 1.09 -17.64 5.81
C ASN A 1 2.10 -17.16 6.86
N LEU A 2 3.29 -16.77 6.40
CA LEU A 2 4.24 -16.05 7.23
C LEU A 2 3.79 -14.59 7.26
N CYS A 3 3.00 -14.23 8.27
CA CYS A 3 2.55 -12.87 8.46
C CYS A 3 3.72 -11.97 8.85
N ALA A 4 4.14 -11.09 7.96
CA ALA A 4 5.09 -10.01 8.22
C ALA A 4 4.63 -8.99 9.30
N HIS A 5 3.52 -9.25 9.98
CA HIS A 5 2.96 -8.40 11.03
C HIS A 5 3.90 -8.17 12.22
N LYS A 6 4.74 -9.13 12.57
CA LYS A 6 5.68 -8.99 13.68
C LYS A 6 6.90 -8.13 13.36
N ILE A 7 7.27 -8.03 12.09
CA ILE A 7 8.48 -7.29 11.68
C ILE A 7 8.30 -5.77 11.83
N ALA A 8 7.07 -5.29 11.74
CA ALA A 8 6.77 -3.85 11.83
C ALA A 8 6.50 -3.34 13.25
N GLY A 9 6.26 -4.21 14.23
CA GLY A 9 5.84 -3.85 15.59
C GLY A 9 6.90 -3.15 16.42
N ASP A 10 8.16 -3.52 16.25
CA ASP A 10 9.24 -3.11 17.16
C ASP A 10 9.87 -1.75 16.86
N MET A 11 9.41 -1.10 15.79
CA MET A 11 9.98 0.18 15.38
C MET A 11 9.03 1.31 15.72
N GLY A 12 9.15 1.86 16.90
CA GLY A 12 8.24 2.86 17.47
C GLY A 12 7.85 4.02 16.53
N LYS A 13 6.63 4.55 16.72
CA LYS A 13 6.03 5.65 15.92
C LYS A 13 6.93 6.88 15.76
N LYS A 14 7.80 7.17 16.74
CA LYS A 14 8.71 8.32 16.73
C LYS A 14 9.81 8.22 15.67
N TRP A 15 10.18 7.02 15.28
CA TRP A 15 11.23 6.79 14.30
C TRP A 15 10.78 7.00 12.86
N TRP A 16 9.49 6.84 12.62
CA TRP A 16 8.87 6.86 11.29
C TRP A 16 9.06 8.17 10.53
N PHE A 17 9.02 9.28 11.24
CA PHE A 17 9.12 10.64 10.68
C PHE A 17 10.23 11.47 11.31
N SER A 18 11.06 10.87 12.14
CA SER A 18 12.24 11.58 12.66
C SER A 18 13.30 11.65 11.56
N LYS A 19 14.07 12.73 11.55
CA LYS A 19 15.29 12.84 10.75
C LYS A 19 16.34 11.76 11.11
N LYS A 20 16.10 11.00 12.20
CA LYS A 20 16.94 9.89 12.61
C LYS A 20 16.56 8.66 11.80
N THR A 21 17.39 8.33 10.84
CA THR A 21 17.36 7.10 10.09
C THR A 21 18.02 5.99 10.90
N TYR A 22 17.49 4.77 10.85
CA TYR A 22 18.19 3.63 11.40
C TYR A 22 19.35 3.25 10.46
N LYS A 23 20.58 3.48 10.89
CA LYS A 23 21.78 3.30 10.04
C LYS A 23 21.65 3.99 8.66
N GLY A 24 21.12 5.20 8.62
CA GLY A 24 20.96 5.93 7.37
C GLY A 24 19.70 5.55 6.54
N LYS A 25 18.89 4.58 6.98
CA LYS A 25 17.76 4.05 6.23
C LYS A 25 16.42 4.45 6.84
N SER A 26 15.42 4.70 6.01
CA SER A 26 14.05 4.91 6.46
C SER A 26 13.43 3.59 6.95
N LYS A 27 12.28 3.68 7.61
CA LYS A 27 11.52 2.50 8.01
C LYS A 27 11.00 1.69 6.80
N LEU A 28 10.67 2.36 5.70
CA LEU A 28 10.27 1.68 4.46
C LEU A 28 11.44 0.90 3.86
N ASP A 29 12.62 1.52 3.78
CA ASP A 29 13.81 0.86 3.28
C ASP A 29 14.13 -0.40 4.08
N LYS A 30 14.09 -0.29 5.41
CA LYS A 30 14.31 -1.46 6.27
C LYS A 30 13.29 -2.57 6.05
N ARG A 31 12.01 -2.22 5.83
CA ARG A 31 10.98 -3.22 5.52
C ARG A 31 11.23 -3.91 4.18
N VAL A 32 11.69 -3.17 3.18
CA VAL A 32 12.06 -3.78 1.89
C VAL A 32 13.18 -4.79 2.07
N GLU A 33 14.22 -4.45 2.83
CA GLU A 33 15.32 -5.37 3.15
C GLU A 33 14.85 -6.60 3.90
N GLN A 34 14.00 -6.44 4.92
CA GLN A 34 13.44 -7.56 5.67
C GLN A 34 12.59 -8.49 4.79
N ASN A 35 11.84 -7.91 3.84
CA ASN A 35 11.12 -8.73 2.87
C ASN A 35 12.06 -9.50 1.96
N LEU A 36 13.17 -8.87 1.52
CA LEU A 36 14.18 -9.55 0.71
C LEU A 36 14.83 -10.69 1.49
N GLU A 37 15.25 -10.45 2.73
CA GLU A 37 15.81 -11.48 3.61
C GLU A 37 14.86 -12.67 3.79
N LEU A 38 13.56 -12.39 3.95
CA LEU A 38 12.53 -13.43 4.10
C LEU A 38 12.34 -14.22 2.80
N VAL A 39 12.31 -13.54 1.66
CA VAL A 39 12.21 -14.20 0.34
C VAL A 39 13.43 -15.11 0.12
N GLU A 40 14.64 -14.61 0.35
CA GLU A 40 15.86 -15.40 0.19
C GLU A 40 15.90 -16.61 1.13
N LYS A 41 15.39 -16.44 2.36
CA LYS A 41 15.21 -17.56 3.29
C LYS A 41 14.24 -18.61 2.75
N LEU A 42 13.10 -18.22 2.19
CA LEU A 42 12.15 -19.17 1.60
C LEU A 42 12.78 -19.91 0.41
N VAL A 43 13.53 -19.21 -0.42
CA VAL A 43 14.26 -19.81 -1.55
C VAL A 43 15.30 -20.82 -1.05
N SER A 44 16.04 -20.50 -0.01
CA SER A 44 17.02 -21.42 0.59
C SER A 44 16.38 -22.68 1.20
N LEU A 45 15.08 -22.62 1.53
CA LEU A 45 14.27 -23.76 1.96
C LEU A 45 13.61 -24.52 0.80
N GLY A 46 13.96 -24.19 -0.45
CA GLY A 46 13.49 -24.90 -1.65
C GLY A 46 12.19 -24.32 -2.26
N VAL A 47 11.66 -23.20 -1.77
CA VAL A 47 10.48 -22.58 -2.38
C VAL A 47 10.88 -21.84 -3.67
N PRO A 48 10.31 -22.22 -4.83
CA PRO A 48 10.60 -21.50 -6.07
C PRO A 48 10.18 -20.03 -6.01
N ARG A 49 11.02 -19.10 -6.49
CA ARG A 49 10.73 -17.65 -6.47
C ARG A 49 9.37 -17.30 -7.06
N LYS A 50 8.99 -17.93 -8.18
CA LYS A 50 7.69 -17.74 -8.85
C LYS A 50 6.46 -18.11 -8.01
N GLN A 51 6.65 -18.84 -6.92
CA GLN A 51 5.59 -19.21 -5.97
C GLN A 51 5.58 -18.32 -4.72
N ILE A 52 6.49 -17.37 -4.63
CA ILE A 52 6.55 -16.42 -3.52
C ILE A 52 5.87 -15.13 -3.94
N PHE A 53 4.87 -14.69 -3.17
CA PHE A 53 4.16 -13.45 -3.41
C PHE A 53 4.37 -12.49 -2.23
N VAL A 54 4.71 -11.24 -2.54
CA VAL A 54 4.84 -10.17 -1.54
C VAL A 54 3.55 -9.36 -1.54
N THR A 55 2.89 -9.33 -0.39
CA THR A 55 1.63 -8.61 -0.25
C THR A 55 1.65 -7.68 0.95
N GLY A 56 0.92 -6.58 0.87
CA GLY A 56 0.86 -5.66 1.99
C GLY A 56 -0.33 -4.71 1.96
N HIS A 57 -0.74 -4.29 3.15
CA HIS A 57 -1.78 -3.29 3.36
C HIS A 57 -1.17 -2.01 3.92
N SER A 58 -1.70 -0.85 3.56
CA SER A 58 -1.26 0.45 4.07
C SER A 58 0.22 0.70 3.79
N CYS A 59 1.02 0.97 4.80
CA CYS A 59 2.48 1.05 4.65
C CYS A 59 3.10 -0.24 4.10
N GLY A 60 2.50 -1.39 4.35
CA GLY A 60 2.89 -2.66 3.74
C GLY A 60 2.66 -2.67 2.23
N GLY A 61 1.56 -2.10 1.76
CA GLY A 61 1.28 -1.94 0.33
C GLY A 61 2.34 -1.08 -0.37
N LEU A 62 2.70 0.07 0.21
CA LEU A 62 3.78 0.89 -0.32
C LEU A 62 5.14 0.16 -0.27
N THR A 63 5.39 -0.63 0.79
CA THR A 63 6.59 -1.47 0.88
C THR A 63 6.62 -2.53 -0.24
N THR A 64 5.47 -3.11 -0.58
CA THR A 64 5.36 -4.06 -1.71
C THR A 64 5.76 -3.41 -3.03
N LEU A 65 5.27 -2.20 -3.32
CA LEU A 65 5.63 -1.47 -4.53
C LEU A 65 7.14 -1.15 -4.56
N LEU A 66 7.69 -0.68 -3.45
CA LEU A 66 9.12 -0.41 -3.32
C LEU A 66 9.97 -1.68 -3.42
N PHE A 67 9.50 -2.80 -2.89
CA PHE A 67 10.19 -4.07 -3.02
C PHE A 67 10.39 -4.44 -4.50
N PHE A 68 9.34 -4.40 -5.29
CA PHE A 68 9.43 -4.75 -6.71
C PHE A 68 10.11 -3.67 -7.57
N SER A 69 10.09 -2.41 -7.16
CA SER A 69 10.89 -1.38 -7.85
C SER A 69 12.40 -1.57 -7.69
N ARG A 70 12.82 -2.22 -6.60
CA ARG A 70 14.23 -2.49 -6.28
C ARG A 70 14.68 -3.92 -6.61
N HIS A 71 13.75 -4.86 -6.55
CA HIS A 71 13.99 -6.30 -6.64
C HIS A 71 12.95 -6.99 -7.53
N PRO A 72 12.88 -6.64 -8.83
CA PRO A 72 11.80 -7.08 -9.73
C PRO A 72 11.76 -8.60 -9.96
N ASP A 73 12.90 -9.27 -9.84
CA ASP A 73 13.08 -10.69 -10.12
C ASP A 73 13.09 -11.59 -8.87
N LYS A 74 12.91 -11.01 -7.68
CA LYS A 74 13.11 -11.74 -6.42
C LYS A 74 11.88 -12.54 -5.95
N ALA A 75 10.69 -12.25 -6.46
CA ALA A 75 9.47 -12.96 -6.13
C ALA A 75 8.56 -13.10 -7.35
N GLY A 76 7.55 -13.97 -7.29
CA GLY A 76 6.65 -14.28 -8.40
C GLY A 76 5.61 -13.20 -8.69
N GLY A 77 5.35 -12.30 -7.77
CA GLY A 77 4.40 -11.21 -7.94
C GLY A 77 4.03 -10.52 -6.64
N GLY A 78 3.20 -9.49 -6.72
CA GLY A 78 2.81 -8.74 -5.54
C GLY A 78 1.44 -8.11 -5.60
N ILE A 79 0.88 -7.84 -4.41
CA ILE A 79 -0.40 -7.18 -4.24
C ILE A 79 -0.29 -6.06 -3.20
N ALA A 80 -0.62 -4.85 -3.62
CA ALA A 80 -0.68 -3.70 -2.74
C ALA A 80 -2.14 -3.35 -2.40
N TYR A 81 -2.49 -3.41 -1.12
CA TYR A 81 -3.82 -3.00 -0.65
C TYR A 81 -3.73 -1.62 -0.02
N MET A 82 -4.53 -0.67 -0.54
CA MET A 82 -4.68 0.69 0.03
C MET A 82 -3.33 1.27 0.45
N GLN A 83 -2.36 1.23 -0.48
CA GLN A 83 -0.99 1.67 -0.23
C GLN A 83 -0.97 3.10 0.30
N ALA A 84 -0.51 3.27 1.51
CA ALA A 84 -0.44 4.57 2.17
C ALA A 84 0.50 4.52 3.35
N CYS A 85 1.41 5.46 3.47
CA CYS A 85 2.37 5.44 4.55
C CYS A 85 2.60 6.78 5.20
N PHE A 86 2.00 7.81 4.67
CA PHE A 86 2.13 9.17 5.13
C PHE A 86 0.85 9.66 5.82
N ASP A 87 0.64 10.95 5.97
CA ASP A 87 -0.53 11.49 6.67
C ASP A 87 -1.86 11.16 5.93
N ARG A 88 -2.98 11.44 6.54
CA ARG A 88 -4.32 11.26 5.95
C ARG A 88 -4.60 12.32 4.88
N LEU A 89 -3.93 12.19 3.74
CA LEU A 89 -3.93 13.16 2.65
C LEU A 89 -5.33 13.51 2.17
N SER A 90 -6.11 12.51 1.78
CA SER A 90 -7.47 12.73 1.25
C SER A 90 -8.39 13.42 2.25
N LYS A 91 -8.30 13.07 3.54
CA LYS A 91 -9.19 13.61 4.56
C LYS A 91 -8.67 14.91 5.18
N LYS A 92 -7.42 14.93 5.61
CA LYS A 92 -6.85 16.01 6.42
C LYS A 92 -6.59 17.26 5.60
N TYR A 93 -6.13 17.10 4.37
CA TYR A 93 -5.82 18.20 3.47
C TYR A 93 -6.94 18.48 2.47
N LYS A 94 -8.12 17.89 2.71
CA LYS A 94 -9.37 18.16 2.00
C LYS A 94 -9.27 18.02 0.48
N VAL A 95 -8.48 17.06 -0.02
CA VAL A 95 -8.28 16.82 -1.46
C VAL A 95 -9.62 16.68 -2.21
N SER A 96 -10.63 16.07 -1.60
CA SER A 96 -11.97 15.95 -2.18
C SER A 96 -12.70 17.28 -2.41
N LYS A 97 -12.29 18.36 -1.70
CA LYS A 97 -12.90 19.70 -1.82
C LYS A 97 -12.04 20.66 -2.61
N LEU A 98 -10.74 20.57 -2.46
CA LEU A 98 -9.77 21.52 -2.98
C LEU A 98 -9.14 21.07 -4.30
N GLY A 99 -9.29 19.79 -4.64
CA GLY A 99 -8.52 19.16 -5.71
C GLY A 99 -7.17 18.62 -5.24
N LEU A 100 -6.55 17.82 -6.12
CA LEU A 100 -5.31 17.12 -5.82
C LEU A 100 -4.15 18.09 -5.57
N GLU A 101 -3.97 19.05 -6.46
CA GLU A 101 -2.84 19.99 -6.43
C GLU A 101 -2.84 20.84 -5.17
N GLU A 102 -3.95 21.51 -4.87
CA GLU A 102 -4.07 22.36 -3.66
C GLU A 102 -3.97 21.53 -2.37
N GLY A 103 -4.54 20.34 -2.36
CA GLY A 103 -4.43 19.43 -1.21
C GLY A 103 -2.99 18.99 -0.96
N LEU A 104 -2.22 18.67 -2.00
CA LEU A 104 -0.80 18.32 -1.89
C LEU A 104 0.05 19.54 -1.50
N ALA A 105 -0.23 20.73 -2.02
CA ALA A 105 0.44 21.95 -1.61
C ALA A 105 0.27 22.23 -0.10
N LYS A 106 -0.94 22.08 0.44
CA LYS A 106 -1.20 22.17 1.88
C LYS A 106 -0.50 21.09 2.70
N PHE A 107 -0.34 19.91 2.16
CA PHE A 107 0.43 18.86 2.80
C PHE A 107 1.91 19.22 2.85
N LYS A 108 2.47 19.69 1.75
CA LYS A 108 3.87 20.14 1.65
C LYS A 108 4.15 21.26 2.65
N GLU A 109 3.28 22.28 2.73
CA GLU A 109 3.40 23.38 3.68
C GLU A 109 3.45 22.88 5.14
N LYS A 110 2.50 21.98 5.51
CA LYS A 110 2.35 21.55 6.91
C LYS A 110 3.29 20.42 7.32
N LYS A 111 3.77 19.64 6.38
CA LYS A 111 4.57 18.43 6.61
C LYS A 111 5.63 18.23 5.51
N PRO A 112 6.53 19.21 5.29
CA PRO A 112 7.46 19.20 4.17
C PRO A 112 8.28 17.90 4.10
N ALA A 113 8.88 17.46 5.20
CA ALA A 113 9.71 16.26 5.22
C ALA A 113 8.93 14.97 4.87
N GLN A 114 7.63 14.90 5.20
CA GLN A 114 6.80 13.76 4.82
C GLN A 114 6.38 13.84 3.36
N TYR A 115 6.12 15.05 2.87
CA TYR A 115 5.82 15.28 1.46
C TYR A 115 7.02 14.89 0.60
N ASP A 116 8.22 15.37 0.92
CA ASP A 116 9.44 15.11 0.17
C ASP A 116 9.75 13.61 0.13
N LEU A 117 9.63 12.93 1.28
CA LEU A 117 9.86 11.48 1.35
C LEU A 117 8.80 10.70 0.54
N ARG A 118 7.53 11.12 0.59
CA ARG A 118 6.47 10.53 -0.24
C ARG A 118 6.78 10.69 -1.72
N SER A 119 7.13 11.90 -2.14
CA SER A 119 7.48 12.19 -3.53
C SER A 119 8.66 11.35 -3.97
N GLN A 120 9.73 11.30 -3.18
CA GLN A 120 10.90 10.49 -3.48
C GLN A 120 10.55 9.01 -3.74
N TYR A 121 9.72 8.41 -2.88
CA TYR A 121 9.34 7.00 -3.07
C TYR A 121 8.38 6.79 -4.25
N ASN A 122 7.46 7.70 -4.48
CA ASN A 122 6.57 7.61 -5.65
C ASN A 122 7.38 7.74 -6.95
N ASP A 123 8.32 8.67 -7.02
CA ASP A 123 9.21 8.86 -8.18
C ASP A 123 10.10 7.63 -8.41
N GLU A 124 10.64 7.05 -7.33
CA GLU A 124 11.41 5.81 -7.40
C GLU A 124 10.58 4.66 -7.97
N ILE A 125 9.34 4.49 -7.49
CA ILE A 125 8.44 3.44 -7.96
C ILE A 125 8.06 3.68 -9.42
N LEU A 126 7.67 4.89 -9.80
CA LEU A 126 7.32 5.24 -11.18
C LEU A 126 8.47 4.95 -12.15
N LYS A 127 9.69 5.26 -11.75
CA LYS A 127 10.88 5.06 -12.58
C LYS A 127 11.25 3.58 -12.73
N ASN A 128 11.21 2.82 -11.65
CA ASN A 128 11.89 1.53 -11.56
C ASN A 128 10.94 0.33 -11.56
N LEU A 129 9.66 0.49 -11.21
CA LEU A 129 8.72 -0.62 -11.18
C LEU A 129 8.27 -0.97 -12.60
N LYS A 130 8.67 -2.15 -13.08
CA LYS A 130 8.46 -2.62 -14.47
C LYS A 130 7.87 -4.04 -14.53
N VAL A 131 7.43 -4.56 -13.40
CA VAL A 131 6.85 -5.91 -13.33
C VAL A 131 5.35 -5.84 -13.06
N PRO A 132 4.55 -6.79 -13.57
CA PRO A 132 3.12 -6.82 -13.33
C PRO A 132 2.80 -6.95 -11.85
N LEU A 133 2.01 -6.01 -11.33
CA LEU A 133 1.51 -6.03 -9.95
C LEU A 133 0.02 -5.68 -9.91
N LEU A 134 -0.62 -6.09 -8.83
CA LEU A 134 -2.02 -5.76 -8.53
C LEU A 134 -2.08 -4.75 -7.39
N ALA A 135 -2.82 -3.66 -7.59
CA ALA A 135 -3.08 -2.68 -6.54
C ALA A 135 -4.59 -2.48 -6.35
N PHE A 136 -5.03 -2.54 -5.09
CA PHE A 136 -6.41 -2.19 -4.73
C PHE A 136 -6.44 -0.81 -4.09
N THR A 137 -7.35 0.05 -4.56
CA THR A 137 -7.55 1.40 -4.04
C THR A 137 -9.03 1.66 -3.79
N HIS A 138 -9.33 2.57 -2.88
CA HIS A 138 -10.70 2.97 -2.58
C HIS A 138 -10.79 4.50 -2.52
N PRO A 139 -11.68 5.17 -3.26
CA PRO A 139 -11.73 6.65 -3.33
C PRO A 139 -12.08 7.30 -1.98
N LYS A 140 -12.70 6.56 -1.05
CA LYS A 140 -12.96 7.02 0.32
C LYS A 140 -11.87 6.62 1.33
N ASP A 141 -10.73 6.14 0.87
CA ASP A 141 -9.57 5.97 1.75
C ASP A 141 -9.13 7.34 2.27
N PRO A 142 -9.10 7.57 3.60
CA PRO A 142 -8.73 8.86 4.17
C PRO A 142 -7.25 9.22 3.97
N PHE A 143 -6.40 8.27 3.60
CA PHE A 143 -4.98 8.48 3.34
C PHE A 143 -4.75 8.86 1.87
N GLU A 144 -4.64 7.89 1.00
CA GLU A 144 -4.24 8.10 -0.41
C GLU A 144 -5.39 7.95 -1.42
N GLY A 145 -6.65 7.79 -0.96
CA GLY A 145 -7.76 7.42 -1.84
C GLY A 145 -7.86 8.22 -3.14
N LEU A 146 -7.85 9.55 -3.05
CA LEU A 146 -7.91 10.45 -4.21
C LEU A 146 -6.53 10.86 -4.75
N THR A 147 -5.45 10.37 -4.17
CA THR A 147 -4.09 10.68 -4.58
C THR A 147 -3.36 9.45 -5.14
N SER A 148 -4.10 8.38 -5.45
CA SER A 148 -3.53 7.10 -5.91
C SER A 148 -3.46 6.96 -7.42
N ASP A 149 -3.92 7.95 -8.19
CA ASP A 149 -4.02 7.86 -9.66
C ASP A 149 -2.65 7.78 -10.35
N TRP A 150 -1.58 8.18 -9.67
CA TRP A 150 -0.21 8.00 -10.15
C TRP A 150 0.15 6.53 -10.42
N LEU A 151 -0.55 5.59 -9.78
CA LEU A 151 -0.35 4.15 -10.04
C LEU A 151 -0.71 3.75 -11.47
N ASP A 152 -1.61 4.47 -12.13
CA ASP A 152 -2.01 4.19 -13.52
C ASP A 152 -0.92 4.53 -14.53
N GLN A 153 0.12 5.24 -14.10
CA GLN A 153 1.29 5.58 -14.93
C GLN A 153 2.35 4.46 -14.93
N ILE A 154 2.18 3.42 -14.10
CA ILE A 154 3.14 2.33 -13.97
C ILE A 154 2.79 1.24 -14.99
N ASP A 155 3.71 0.97 -15.89
CA ASP A 155 3.59 -0.12 -16.87
C ASP A 155 3.38 -1.46 -16.19
N GLY A 156 2.35 -2.21 -16.63
CA GLY A 156 2.01 -3.51 -16.04
C GLY A 156 1.27 -3.46 -14.71
N MET A 157 1.04 -2.27 -14.13
CA MET A 157 0.22 -2.14 -12.92
C MET A 157 -1.26 -2.36 -13.25
N LYS A 158 -1.89 -3.32 -12.59
CA LYS A 158 -3.35 -3.45 -12.60
C LYS A 158 -3.92 -2.82 -11.34
N ARG A 159 -4.40 -1.58 -11.45
CA ARG A 159 -5.11 -0.92 -10.35
C ARG A 159 -6.60 -1.27 -10.39
N VAL A 160 -7.10 -1.82 -9.30
CA VAL A 160 -8.52 -2.08 -9.07
C VAL A 160 -9.08 -1.02 -8.13
N VAL A 161 -9.93 -0.16 -8.65
CA VAL A 161 -10.63 0.85 -7.87
C VAL A 161 -11.91 0.26 -7.32
N ILE A 162 -12.05 0.19 -6.00
CA ILE A 162 -13.27 -0.27 -5.33
C ILE A 162 -14.34 0.82 -5.43
N SER A 163 -15.05 0.88 -6.54
CA SER A 163 -16.13 1.83 -6.82
C SER A 163 -17.47 1.36 -6.26
N LYS A 164 -18.51 2.18 -6.44
CA LYS A 164 -19.90 1.84 -6.04
C LYS A 164 -20.44 0.58 -6.73
N ASP A 165 -19.98 0.35 -7.96
CA ASP A 165 -20.44 -0.75 -8.80
C ASP A 165 -19.54 -1.97 -8.73
N TYR A 166 -18.42 -1.85 -7.99
CA TYR A 166 -17.49 -2.95 -7.82
C TYR A 166 -18.12 -4.08 -7.01
N THR A 167 -18.17 -5.26 -7.61
CA THR A 167 -18.73 -6.47 -7.01
C THR A 167 -17.78 -7.64 -7.14
N ILE A 168 -17.85 -8.56 -6.17
CA ILE A 168 -17.25 -9.88 -6.21
C ILE A 168 -18.35 -10.87 -5.94
N ASP A 169 -18.55 -11.85 -6.83
CA ASP A 169 -19.63 -12.83 -6.75
C ASP A 169 -21.00 -12.17 -6.50
N GLY A 170 -21.29 -11.07 -7.22
CA GLY A 170 -22.50 -10.29 -7.07
C GLY A 170 -22.62 -9.45 -5.78
N LYS A 171 -21.62 -9.49 -4.90
CA LYS A 171 -21.63 -8.75 -3.63
C LYS A 171 -20.89 -7.41 -3.77
N LYS A 172 -21.56 -6.32 -3.40
CA LYS A 172 -20.97 -4.96 -3.43
C LYS A 172 -19.95 -4.77 -2.33
N CYS A 173 -18.70 -4.47 -2.70
CA CYS A 173 -17.59 -4.23 -1.78
C CYS A 173 -17.43 -2.78 -1.33
N PHE A 174 -18.20 -1.85 -1.90
CA PHE A 174 -18.06 -0.41 -1.62
C PHE A 174 -18.65 0.05 -0.27
N LYS A 175 -19.47 -0.76 0.39
CA LYS A 175 -20.24 -0.35 1.56
C LYS A 175 -19.35 0.02 2.75
N LEU A 176 -19.45 1.26 3.20
CA LEU A 176 -18.87 1.74 4.46
C LEU A 176 -19.97 1.88 5.51
N GLY A 177 -19.66 1.56 6.75
CA GLY A 177 -20.62 1.70 7.85
C GLY A 177 -19.97 1.59 9.22
N LYS A 178 -20.66 2.16 10.23
CA LYS A 178 -20.20 2.12 11.62
C LYS A 178 -20.61 0.83 12.35
N ASN A 179 -21.52 0.06 11.79
CA ASN A 179 -22.08 -1.12 12.43
C ASN A 179 -21.16 -2.33 12.22
N LYS A 180 -20.52 -2.78 13.28
CA LYS A 180 -19.61 -3.93 13.29
C LYS A 180 -20.30 -5.28 13.04
N SER A 181 -21.63 -5.35 13.16
CA SER A 181 -22.39 -6.57 12.92
C SER A 181 -22.54 -6.92 11.44
N ASP A 182 -22.40 -5.94 10.54
CA ASP A 182 -22.44 -6.17 9.11
C ASP A 182 -21.02 -6.49 8.60
N LYS A 183 -20.74 -7.76 8.32
CA LYS A 183 -19.46 -8.25 7.84
C LYS A 183 -19.00 -7.65 6.50
N PHE A 184 -19.90 -7.00 5.76
CA PHE A 184 -19.60 -6.32 4.49
C PHE A 184 -19.34 -4.83 4.67
N LYS A 185 -19.45 -4.30 5.89
CA LYS A 185 -19.17 -2.89 6.17
C LYS A 185 -17.86 -2.74 6.92
N VAL A 186 -17.03 -1.84 6.43
CA VAL A 186 -15.78 -1.44 7.09
C VAL A 186 -15.83 0.02 7.50
N LYS A 187 -15.02 0.41 8.44
CA LYS A 187 -15.02 1.76 9.04
C LYS A 187 -14.76 2.86 8.01
N ASP A 188 -13.84 2.63 7.10
CA ASP A 188 -13.44 3.55 6.05
C ASP A 188 -12.83 2.79 4.86
N GLY A 189 -12.56 3.50 3.76
CA GLY A 189 -11.98 2.90 2.56
C GLY A 189 -10.60 2.29 2.77
N HIS A 190 -9.88 2.71 3.80
CA HIS A 190 -8.56 2.16 4.11
C HIS A 190 -8.59 0.73 4.65
N SER A 191 -9.68 0.34 5.26
CA SER A 191 -9.85 -0.98 5.88
C SER A 191 -10.64 -1.95 5.00
N MET A 192 -10.75 -1.70 3.70
CA MET A 192 -11.52 -2.53 2.77
C MET A 192 -10.95 -3.94 2.58
N ASP A 193 -9.65 -4.12 2.79
CA ASP A 193 -8.99 -5.42 2.82
C ASP A 193 -9.54 -6.36 3.89
N GLN A 194 -10.17 -5.81 4.92
CA GLN A 194 -10.83 -6.56 6.00
C GLN A 194 -12.29 -6.91 5.69
N ALA A 195 -12.83 -6.38 4.59
CA ALA A 195 -14.19 -6.69 4.18
C ALA A 195 -14.30 -8.15 3.69
N THR A 196 -15.42 -8.79 4.00
CA THR A 196 -15.66 -10.20 3.63
C THR A 196 -15.56 -10.42 2.12
N CYS A 197 -15.90 -9.42 1.31
CA CYS A 197 -15.76 -9.52 -0.14
C CYS A 197 -14.31 -9.77 -0.61
N PHE A 198 -13.29 -9.36 0.17
CA PHE A 198 -11.90 -9.64 -0.15
C PHE A 198 -11.43 -11.04 0.25
N GLN A 199 -12.16 -11.71 1.13
CA GLN A 199 -11.85 -13.10 1.47
C GLN A 199 -12.06 -14.05 0.29
N TYR A 200 -12.89 -13.67 -0.68
CA TYR A 200 -13.13 -14.43 -1.90
C TYR A 200 -12.05 -14.23 -2.97
N TYR A 201 -11.17 -13.25 -2.81
CA TYR A 201 -10.01 -13.09 -3.72
C TYR A 201 -8.87 -14.05 -3.43
N ASN A 202 -8.84 -14.64 -2.24
CA ASN A 202 -7.77 -15.57 -1.88
C ASN A 202 -7.62 -16.77 -2.83
N PRO A 203 -8.68 -17.30 -3.50
CA PRO A 203 -8.54 -18.37 -4.49
C PRO A 203 -8.09 -17.90 -5.88
N VAL A 204 -8.11 -16.59 -6.16
CA VAL A 204 -7.84 -16.01 -7.50
C VAL A 204 -6.40 -15.47 -7.60
N ILE A 205 -5.71 -15.42 -6.46
CA ILE A 205 -4.34 -15.02 -6.30
C ILE A 205 -3.45 -16.24 -6.17
#